data_d48f5e100d2ad57ab5fa23bde6650b68
#
_entry.id   d48f5e100d2ad57ab5fa23bde6650b68
#
_cell.length_a   1.000
_cell.length_b   1.000
_cell.length_c   1.000
_cell.angle_alpha   90.00
_cell.angle_beta   90.00
_cell.angle_gamma   90.00
#
_symmetry.space_group_name_H-M   'P 1'
#
loop_
_entity.id
_entity.type
_entity.pdbx_description
1 polymer ?
#
loop_
_entity_poly.entity_id
_entity_poly.type
_entity_poly.pdbx_seq_one_letter_code
_entity_poly.pdbx_strand_id
1 'polypeptide(L)'
;INENLFLYHFQPIVSAHNGEIVAYEMLMRSESSIGMYPLEILDCAEKARRLYDIEKATMRNSLDIIGKHQDMLKNRKLFVNSITAHMLTDDDWHMLEEEYGELMEKMVIEFTEQTEIDDAKLAAIHERHGRRNIKLAVDDYGTGYSNTSNLIRYNPDYVKIDRALIEGIHTKPKIRKLVSGIIEFIHANGYQALAEGVETYEELQTMIQLGVDLIQGYYTSKPKPVMLLEISENVIRDIENINLESSGSISRMYHPADGETVDLCMIKADNYDSVFIETPNVTLKGRSDILLDMLFVVKDGLKTKIILDNVRTKTSKEAPALMLGVNCEAEIEAVGKNELDGKGIYVPQSSSIKLTGSGEMKIISNKTDCYAIGADSRETPGNIVVAMVGTLYIEANGDSVVAIGGGKNDCSNVIRFISGDITIACSGRKCVAAGISDGGSIVDIENCKFSVTINAPDSVGIGSLSGTVDLQMKNFLIDIRLSGINAACIGALEDGAGRIMLRNGNISCTANGRTINCIGTRKGNTNCYVANCAVKIYCEGGSVSGIGDLYGDGEVCIEETEMNFTFLVGEGLAYGSRNGLVQTKQCIEQINING
;
A
#
# COMPACT_ATOMS: atom_id res chain seq x y z
N ILE A 1 31.49 -8.25 -33.95
CA ILE A 1 30.77 -9.53 -33.98
C ILE A 1 31.70 -10.67 -33.50
N ASN A 2 32.87 -10.89 -34.12
CA ASN A 2 33.77 -12.00 -33.76
C ASN A 2 34.27 -11.97 -32.31
N GLU A 3 34.41 -10.79 -31.71
CA GLU A 3 34.86 -10.60 -30.33
C GLU A 3 33.71 -10.38 -29.35
N ASN A 4 32.44 -10.46 -29.83
CA ASN A 4 31.21 -10.25 -29.04
C ASN A 4 31.22 -8.94 -28.20
N LEU A 5 31.70 -7.84 -28.79
CA LEU A 5 31.80 -6.52 -28.16
C LEU A 5 30.45 -5.77 -28.17
N PHE A 6 29.37 -6.45 -27.82
CA PHE A 6 28.06 -5.82 -27.65
C PHE A 6 27.81 -5.50 -26.18
N LEU A 7 27.45 -4.28 -25.92
CA LEU A 7 26.91 -3.84 -24.64
C LEU A 7 25.39 -3.78 -24.74
N TYR A 8 24.74 -3.89 -23.59
CA TYR A 8 23.29 -3.78 -23.54
C TYR A 8 22.86 -2.80 -22.46
N HIS A 9 21.88 -1.99 -22.79
CA HIS A 9 21.14 -1.18 -21.85
C HIS A 9 19.78 -1.81 -21.63
N PHE A 10 19.24 -1.62 -20.44
CA PHE A 10 17.96 -2.18 -20.03
C PHE A 10 16.99 -1.04 -19.78
N GLN A 11 15.85 -1.07 -20.47
CA GLN A 11 14.77 -0.14 -20.24
C GLN A 11 13.64 -0.84 -19.51
N PRO A 12 13.18 -0.33 -18.34
CA PRO A 12 12.08 -0.93 -17.61
C PRO A 12 10.78 -0.87 -18.39
N ILE A 13 10.02 -1.97 -18.34
CA ILE A 13 8.62 -2.06 -18.73
C ILE A 13 7.84 -2.21 -17.44
N VAL A 14 6.92 -1.28 -17.19
CA VAL A 14 6.19 -1.20 -15.93
C VAL A 14 4.71 -1.51 -16.10
N SER A 15 4.10 -2.03 -15.06
CA SER A 15 2.64 -2.19 -14.98
C SER A 15 1.96 -0.83 -15.01
N ALA A 16 0.97 -0.67 -15.88
CA ALA A 16 0.12 0.52 -15.93
C ALA A 16 -0.80 0.67 -14.71
N HIS A 17 -0.90 -0.37 -13.86
CA HIS A 17 -1.77 -0.37 -12.67
C HIS A 17 -1.08 0.15 -11.41
N ASN A 18 0.20 -0.22 -11.20
CA ASN A 18 0.89 0.04 -9.93
C ASN A 18 2.35 0.49 -10.10
N GLY A 19 2.84 0.68 -11.32
CA GLY A 19 4.21 1.10 -11.60
C GLY A 19 5.31 0.07 -11.32
N GLU A 20 4.96 -1.16 -10.92
CA GLU A 20 5.95 -2.23 -10.72
C GLU A 20 6.66 -2.60 -12.02
N ILE A 21 7.97 -2.79 -11.97
CA ILE A 21 8.73 -3.28 -13.11
C ILE A 21 8.39 -4.76 -13.32
N VAL A 22 7.76 -5.09 -14.45
CA VAL A 22 7.38 -6.46 -14.82
C VAL A 22 8.34 -7.08 -15.84
N ALA A 23 9.08 -6.25 -16.57
CA ALA A 23 10.06 -6.68 -17.55
C ALA A 23 11.12 -5.60 -17.84
N TYR A 24 12.11 -5.97 -18.61
CA TYR A 24 13.07 -5.02 -19.22
C TYR A 24 13.19 -5.32 -20.70
N GLU A 25 13.31 -4.28 -21.51
CA GLU A 25 13.78 -4.43 -22.89
C GLU A 25 15.30 -4.33 -22.94
N MET A 26 15.93 -5.29 -23.60
CA MET A 26 17.37 -5.38 -23.80
C MET A 26 17.76 -4.67 -25.10
N LEU A 27 18.35 -3.50 -24.98
CA LEU A 27 18.71 -2.63 -26.08
C LEU A 27 20.20 -2.68 -26.37
N MET A 28 20.57 -3.17 -27.58
CA MET A 28 21.97 -3.26 -28.00
C MET A 28 22.65 -1.88 -28.04
N ARG A 29 23.91 -1.85 -27.64
CA ARG A 29 24.80 -0.69 -27.73
C ARG A 29 26.17 -1.12 -28.25
N SER A 30 26.89 -0.20 -28.84
CA SER A 30 28.26 -0.45 -29.31
C SER A 30 29.27 -0.07 -28.23
N GLU A 31 30.21 -0.95 -27.94
CA GLU A 31 31.39 -0.63 -27.11
C GLU A 31 32.49 0.08 -27.88
N SER A 32 32.33 0.20 -29.21
CA SER A 32 33.36 0.79 -30.05
C SER A 32 33.57 2.28 -29.78
N SER A 33 34.82 2.74 -29.79
CA SER A 33 35.20 4.15 -29.68
C SER A 33 34.59 5.04 -30.78
N ILE A 34 33.99 4.43 -31.80
CA ILE A 34 33.32 5.09 -32.94
C ILE A 34 31.86 5.44 -32.63
N GLY A 35 31.26 4.85 -31.57
CA GLY A 35 29.91 5.19 -31.10
C GLY A 35 28.80 4.91 -32.10
N MET A 36 28.83 3.75 -32.79
CA MET A 36 27.79 3.38 -33.76
C MET A 36 26.43 3.15 -33.08
N TYR A 37 25.36 3.63 -33.66
CA TYR A 37 23.99 3.34 -33.26
C TYR A 37 23.55 1.93 -33.70
N PRO A 38 22.57 1.29 -33.03
CA PRO A 38 22.11 -0.05 -33.36
C PRO A 38 21.76 -0.24 -34.85
N LEU A 39 21.05 0.71 -35.46
CA LEU A 39 20.70 0.66 -36.87
C LEU A 39 21.92 0.70 -37.81
N GLU A 40 22.96 1.43 -37.44
CA GLU A 40 24.21 1.48 -38.23
C GLU A 40 24.98 0.14 -38.12
N ILE A 41 24.92 -0.52 -36.96
CA ILE A 41 25.49 -1.86 -36.75
C ILE A 41 24.77 -2.87 -37.64
N LEU A 42 23.43 -2.82 -37.67
CA LEU A 42 22.62 -3.71 -38.52
C LEU A 42 22.87 -3.45 -40.02
N ASP A 43 22.92 -2.20 -40.47
CA ASP A 43 23.23 -1.84 -41.86
C ASP A 43 24.62 -2.36 -42.27
N CYS A 44 25.63 -2.19 -41.43
CA CYS A 44 26.96 -2.74 -41.69
C CYS A 44 26.97 -4.28 -41.73
N ALA A 45 26.22 -4.93 -40.84
CA ALA A 45 26.11 -6.38 -40.81
C ALA A 45 25.36 -6.93 -42.03
N GLU A 46 24.32 -6.25 -42.49
CA GLU A 46 23.59 -6.58 -43.71
C GLU A 46 24.49 -6.51 -44.93
N LYS A 47 25.24 -5.42 -45.11
CA LYS A 47 26.23 -5.25 -46.19
C LYS A 47 27.32 -6.32 -46.14
N ALA A 48 27.68 -6.76 -44.95
CA ALA A 48 28.65 -7.83 -44.73
C ALA A 48 28.03 -9.26 -44.81
N ARG A 49 26.70 -9.38 -44.96
CA ARG A 49 25.93 -10.66 -44.91
C ARG A 49 26.12 -11.41 -43.61
N ARG A 50 26.13 -10.68 -42.45
CA ARG A 50 26.39 -11.20 -41.13
C ARG A 50 25.26 -10.94 -40.15
N LEU A 51 24.04 -10.67 -40.61
CA LEU A 51 22.87 -10.46 -39.71
C LEU A 51 22.58 -11.71 -38.88
N TYR A 52 22.78 -12.91 -39.45
CA TYR A 52 22.64 -14.16 -38.67
C TYR A 52 23.59 -14.24 -37.48
N ASP A 53 24.84 -13.77 -37.63
CA ASP A 53 25.81 -13.76 -36.54
C ASP A 53 25.38 -12.80 -35.40
N ILE A 54 24.73 -11.68 -35.76
CA ILE A 54 24.16 -10.75 -34.75
C ILE A 54 22.99 -11.41 -34.04
N GLU A 55 22.06 -12.02 -34.78
CA GLU A 55 20.92 -12.74 -34.17
C GLU A 55 21.41 -13.80 -33.20
N LYS A 56 22.36 -14.63 -33.60
CA LYS A 56 22.94 -15.66 -32.75
C LYS A 56 23.63 -15.10 -31.50
N ALA A 57 24.39 -14.02 -31.65
CA ALA A 57 25.04 -13.35 -30.53
C ALA A 57 24.01 -12.71 -29.58
N THR A 58 22.95 -12.09 -30.11
CA THR A 58 21.90 -11.46 -29.30
C THR A 58 21.14 -12.49 -28.46
N MET A 59 20.74 -13.62 -29.07
CA MET A 59 20.04 -14.68 -28.34
C MET A 59 20.92 -15.30 -27.26
N ARG A 60 22.19 -15.58 -27.55
CA ARG A 60 23.12 -16.10 -26.54
C ARG A 60 23.38 -15.11 -25.41
N ASN A 61 23.68 -13.86 -25.74
CA ASN A 61 23.94 -12.83 -24.75
C ASN A 61 22.73 -12.55 -23.84
N SER A 62 21.50 -12.61 -24.37
CA SER A 62 20.30 -12.45 -23.57
C SER A 62 20.18 -13.57 -22.53
N LEU A 63 20.46 -14.81 -22.90
CA LEU A 63 20.43 -15.96 -22.00
C LEU A 63 21.56 -15.91 -20.96
N ASP A 64 22.78 -15.49 -21.36
CA ASP A 64 23.88 -15.22 -20.43
C ASP A 64 23.52 -14.15 -19.40
N ILE A 65 22.83 -13.08 -19.83
CA ILE A 65 22.35 -12.00 -18.95
C ILE A 65 21.28 -12.52 -17.99
N ILE A 66 20.32 -13.30 -18.49
CA ILE A 66 19.30 -13.94 -17.65
C ILE A 66 19.97 -14.82 -16.59
N GLY A 67 20.94 -15.65 -16.99
CA GLY A 67 21.68 -16.54 -16.08
C GLY A 67 22.45 -15.77 -14.98
N LYS A 68 23.03 -14.61 -15.32
CA LYS A 68 23.77 -13.76 -14.37
C LYS A 68 22.87 -12.94 -13.42
N HIS A 69 21.63 -12.63 -13.83
CA HIS A 69 20.72 -11.73 -13.12
C HIS A 69 19.42 -12.42 -12.68
N GLN A 70 19.47 -13.70 -12.31
CA GLN A 70 18.30 -14.48 -11.92
C GLN A 70 17.51 -13.85 -10.77
N ASP A 71 18.19 -13.25 -9.79
CA ASP A 71 17.53 -12.57 -8.65
C ASP A 71 16.70 -11.36 -9.12
N MET A 72 17.23 -10.59 -10.08
CA MET A 72 16.54 -9.44 -10.66
C MET A 72 15.36 -9.83 -11.55
N LEU A 73 15.47 -10.99 -12.22
CA LEU A 73 14.50 -11.51 -13.18
C LEU A 73 13.57 -12.58 -12.59
N LYS A 74 13.56 -12.78 -11.28
CA LYS A 74 12.76 -13.83 -10.61
C LYS A 74 11.30 -13.84 -11.06
N ASN A 75 10.62 -12.68 -11.06
CA ASN A 75 9.23 -12.51 -11.48
C ASN A 75 9.12 -11.58 -12.69
N ARG A 76 10.20 -11.36 -13.43
CA ARG A 76 10.29 -10.41 -14.53
C ARG A 76 10.73 -11.10 -15.80
N LYS A 77 10.38 -10.52 -16.94
CA LYS A 77 10.77 -11.00 -18.28
C LYS A 77 11.86 -10.12 -18.86
N LEU A 78 12.55 -10.64 -19.87
CA LEU A 78 13.52 -9.90 -20.69
C LEU A 78 13.04 -9.90 -22.14
N PHE A 79 12.70 -8.75 -22.64
CA PHE A 79 12.32 -8.52 -24.04
C PHE A 79 13.58 -8.41 -24.89
N VAL A 80 13.61 -9.14 -26.00
CA VAL A 80 14.78 -9.31 -26.86
C VAL A 80 14.38 -9.15 -28.32
N ASN A 81 14.93 -8.16 -28.97
CA ASN A 81 14.72 -7.91 -30.40
C ASN A 81 15.30 -9.03 -31.25
N SER A 82 14.52 -9.57 -32.20
CA SER A 82 14.91 -10.61 -33.14
C SER A 82 14.92 -10.09 -34.59
N ILE A 83 15.95 -10.49 -35.32
CA ILE A 83 16.03 -10.26 -36.79
C ILE A 83 15.28 -11.40 -37.49
N THR A 84 13.96 -11.27 -37.61
CA THR A 84 13.05 -12.33 -38.02
C THR A 84 13.42 -13.00 -39.37
N ALA A 85 14.03 -12.26 -40.30
CA ALA A 85 14.54 -12.81 -41.58
C ALA A 85 15.76 -13.73 -41.40
N HIS A 86 16.44 -13.63 -40.26
CA HIS A 86 17.68 -14.34 -39.92
C HIS A 86 17.60 -15.13 -38.62
N MET A 87 16.42 -15.63 -38.26
CA MET A 87 16.21 -16.45 -37.06
C MET A 87 17.16 -17.65 -37.02
N LEU A 88 17.47 -18.08 -35.79
CA LEU A 88 18.35 -19.23 -35.56
C LEU A 88 17.83 -20.50 -36.22
N THR A 89 18.78 -21.27 -36.79
CA THR A 89 18.51 -22.64 -37.24
C THR A 89 18.06 -23.53 -36.09
N ASP A 90 17.43 -24.67 -36.39
CA ASP A 90 16.99 -25.61 -35.35
C ASP A 90 18.17 -26.17 -34.55
N ASP A 91 19.30 -26.41 -35.20
CA ASP A 91 20.52 -26.89 -34.54
C ASP A 91 21.08 -25.87 -33.55
N ASP A 92 21.22 -24.61 -33.97
CA ASP A 92 21.72 -23.54 -33.10
C ASP A 92 20.75 -23.24 -31.93
N TRP A 93 19.44 -23.32 -32.20
CA TRP A 93 18.45 -23.19 -31.15
C TRP A 93 18.47 -24.32 -30.15
N HIS A 94 18.62 -25.57 -30.64
CA HIS A 94 18.68 -26.77 -29.79
C HIS A 94 19.88 -26.71 -28.85
N MET A 95 21.04 -26.22 -29.35
CA MET A 95 22.21 -26.00 -28.49
C MET A 95 21.90 -25.00 -27.34
N LEU A 96 21.14 -23.93 -27.60
CA LEU A 96 20.74 -23.02 -26.55
C LEU A 96 19.73 -23.65 -25.58
N GLU A 97 18.81 -24.47 -26.10
CA GLU A 97 17.86 -25.21 -25.23
C GLU A 97 18.58 -26.20 -24.29
N GLU A 98 19.65 -26.87 -24.76
CA GLU A 98 20.45 -27.77 -23.95
C GLU A 98 21.27 -27.01 -22.89
N GLU A 99 21.83 -25.83 -23.27
CA GLU A 99 22.73 -25.07 -22.40
C GLU A 99 21.95 -24.27 -21.31
N TYR A 100 20.82 -23.66 -21.66
CA TYR A 100 20.12 -22.72 -20.78
C TYR A 100 18.79 -23.25 -20.20
N GLY A 101 18.19 -24.25 -20.81
CA GLY A 101 17.03 -24.97 -20.28
C GLY A 101 15.86 -24.08 -19.88
N GLU A 102 15.50 -24.11 -18.60
CA GLU A 102 14.34 -23.37 -18.06
C GLU A 102 14.56 -21.86 -18.03
N LEU A 103 15.81 -21.37 -18.08
CA LEU A 103 16.06 -19.92 -18.10
C LEU A 103 15.43 -19.23 -19.31
N MET A 104 15.22 -19.97 -20.40
CA MET A 104 14.61 -19.46 -21.62
C MET A 104 13.16 -18.98 -21.42
N GLU A 105 12.44 -19.46 -20.42
CA GLU A 105 11.11 -18.99 -20.08
C GLU A 105 11.05 -17.49 -19.71
N LYS A 106 12.20 -16.91 -19.33
CA LYS A 106 12.28 -15.48 -19.00
C LYS A 106 12.29 -14.60 -20.24
N MET A 107 12.50 -15.15 -21.43
CA MET A 107 12.55 -14.38 -22.67
C MET A 107 11.16 -14.01 -23.18
N VAL A 108 11.09 -12.81 -23.77
CA VAL A 108 10.04 -12.39 -24.70
C VAL A 108 10.75 -12.01 -25.99
N ILE A 109 10.45 -12.67 -27.09
CA ILE A 109 11.07 -12.40 -28.38
C ILE A 109 10.19 -11.41 -29.14
N GLU A 110 10.81 -10.30 -29.57
CA GLU A 110 10.15 -9.22 -30.30
C GLU A 110 10.42 -9.35 -31.80
N PHE A 111 9.38 -9.16 -32.60
CA PHE A 111 9.50 -9.03 -34.05
C PHE A 111 8.59 -7.91 -34.55
N THR A 112 9.06 -7.19 -35.58
CA THR A 112 8.32 -6.05 -36.11
C THR A 112 7.11 -6.50 -36.92
N GLU A 113 6.02 -5.72 -36.86
CA GLU A 113 4.78 -5.96 -37.62
C GLU A 113 5.00 -6.12 -39.12
N GLN A 114 6.02 -5.45 -39.67
CA GLN A 114 6.32 -5.43 -41.13
C GLN A 114 6.93 -6.73 -41.65
N THR A 115 7.31 -7.65 -40.77
CA THR A 115 7.97 -8.89 -41.17
C THR A 115 6.95 -9.90 -41.67
N GLU A 116 7.02 -10.23 -42.97
CA GLU A 116 6.22 -11.34 -43.50
C GLU A 116 6.84 -12.69 -43.12
N ILE A 117 6.18 -13.43 -42.26
CA ILE A 117 6.55 -14.81 -41.88
C ILE A 117 5.55 -15.75 -42.55
N ASP A 118 6.03 -16.74 -43.29
CA ASP A 118 5.13 -17.77 -43.83
C ASP A 118 4.57 -18.68 -42.75
N ASP A 119 3.40 -19.32 -43.02
CA ASP A 119 2.67 -20.09 -42.03
C ASP A 119 3.45 -21.28 -41.49
N ALA A 120 4.29 -21.90 -42.28
CA ALA A 120 5.10 -23.05 -41.86
C ALA A 120 6.19 -22.62 -40.87
N LYS A 121 6.86 -21.51 -41.13
CA LYS A 121 7.84 -20.91 -40.21
C LYS A 121 7.16 -20.44 -38.93
N LEU A 122 6.00 -19.81 -39.03
CA LEU A 122 5.26 -19.34 -37.86
C LEU A 122 4.85 -20.50 -36.95
N ALA A 123 4.34 -21.59 -37.53
CA ALA A 123 3.99 -22.80 -36.78
C ALA A 123 5.24 -23.40 -36.06
N ALA A 124 6.39 -23.43 -36.75
CA ALA A 124 7.65 -23.90 -36.16
C ALA A 124 8.13 -22.99 -35.01
N ILE A 125 7.95 -21.66 -35.13
CA ILE A 125 8.25 -20.69 -34.09
C ILE A 125 7.37 -20.97 -32.85
N HIS A 126 6.06 -21.09 -33.03
CA HIS A 126 5.14 -21.37 -31.92
C HIS A 126 5.43 -22.71 -31.22
N GLU A 127 5.71 -23.76 -31.98
CA GLU A 127 6.09 -25.05 -31.41
C GLU A 127 7.38 -24.93 -30.60
N ARG A 128 8.40 -24.31 -31.17
CA ARG A 128 9.72 -24.14 -30.56
C ARG A 128 9.66 -23.29 -29.29
N HIS A 129 8.97 -22.15 -29.34
CA HIS A 129 8.83 -21.26 -28.19
C HIS A 129 7.91 -21.86 -27.12
N GLY A 130 6.82 -22.53 -27.52
CA GLY A 130 5.89 -23.19 -26.61
C GLY A 130 6.55 -24.26 -25.74
N ARG A 131 7.55 -25.00 -26.26
CA ARG A 131 8.30 -26.01 -25.47
C ARG A 131 9.00 -25.42 -24.23
N ARG A 132 9.39 -24.15 -24.27
CA ARG A 132 10.10 -23.44 -23.19
C ARG A 132 9.32 -22.28 -22.60
N ASN A 133 8.02 -22.17 -22.92
CA ASN A 133 7.15 -21.09 -22.46
C ASN A 133 7.73 -19.68 -22.74
N ILE A 134 8.47 -19.55 -23.87
CA ILE A 134 8.98 -18.27 -24.35
C ILE A 134 7.81 -17.48 -24.92
N LYS A 135 7.72 -16.21 -24.54
CA LYS A 135 6.65 -15.31 -24.95
C LYS A 135 7.02 -14.57 -26.24
N LEU A 136 5.99 -14.13 -26.98
CA LEU A 136 6.17 -13.38 -28.22
C LEU A 136 5.59 -11.96 -28.07
N ALA A 137 6.28 -10.97 -28.63
CA ALA A 137 5.80 -9.61 -28.74
C ALA A 137 5.84 -9.13 -30.22
N VAL A 138 4.77 -8.45 -30.63
CA VAL A 138 4.76 -7.71 -31.90
C VAL A 138 5.13 -6.27 -31.61
N ASP A 139 6.18 -5.80 -32.28
CA ASP A 139 6.75 -4.47 -32.12
C ASP A 139 6.30 -3.50 -33.22
N ASP A 140 6.41 -2.18 -32.96
CA ASP A 140 6.08 -1.07 -33.88
C ASP A 140 4.63 -1.10 -34.42
N TYR A 141 3.67 -1.63 -33.62
CA TYR A 141 2.28 -1.74 -34.09
C TYR A 141 1.63 -0.38 -34.27
N GLY A 142 1.17 -0.10 -35.51
CA GLY A 142 0.46 1.13 -35.86
C GLY A 142 1.22 2.11 -36.72
N THR A 143 2.48 1.84 -37.12
CA THR A 143 3.32 2.76 -37.91
C THR A 143 3.16 2.60 -39.41
N GLY A 144 2.47 1.57 -39.88
CA GLY A 144 2.38 1.26 -41.31
C GLY A 144 0.98 0.84 -41.74
N TYR A 145 0.92 -0.08 -42.68
CA TYR A 145 -0.32 -0.75 -43.08
C TYR A 145 -0.67 -1.83 -42.06
N SER A 146 -0.93 -1.40 -40.81
CA SER A 146 -1.28 -2.32 -39.71
C SER A 146 -2.42 -3.25 -40.08
N ASN A 147 -2.08 -4.52 -40.30
CA ASN A 147 -3.05 -5.53 -40.69
C ASN A 147 -3.45 -6.36 -39.48
N THR A 148 -4.61 -6.08 -38.91
CA THR A 148 -5.21 -6.85 -37.80
C THR A 148 -5.21 -8.36 -38.06
N SER A 149 -5.28 -8.77 -39.34
CA SER A 149 -5.19 -10.20 -39.72
C SER A 149 -3.82 -10.80 -39.42
N ASN A 150 -2.75 -10.02 -39.53
CA ASN A 150 -1.41 -10.47 -39.17
C ASN A 150 -1.27 -10.66 -37.66
N LEU A 151 -1.86 -9.78 -36.86
CA LEU A 151 -1.82 -9.89 -35.41
C LEU A 151 -2.51 -11.17 -34.91
N ILE A 152 -3.68 -11.50 -35.45
CA ILE A 152 -4.38 -12.76 -35.17
C ILE A 152 -3.53 -13.97 -35.58
N ARG A 153 -2.88 -13.88 -36.74
CA ARG A 153 -2.04 -14.93 -37.30
C ARG A 153 -0.77 -15.14 -36.45
N TYR A 154 -0.13 -14.08 -35.99
CA TYR A 154 1.06 -14.16 -35.13
C TYR A 154 0.75 -14.63 -33.72
N ASN A 155 -0.48 -14.42 -33.24
CA ASN A 155 -0.96 -14.83 -31.93
C ASN A 155 0.06 -14.52 -30.80
N PRO A 156 0.46 -13.25 -30.63
CA PRO A 156 1.48 -12.86 -29.67
C PRO A 156 0.93 -12.84 -28.24
N ASP A 157 1.82 -12.77 -27.26
CA ASP A 157 1.45 -12.48 -25.87
C ASP A 157 1.34 -10.97 -25.62
N TYR A 158 2.17 -10.18 -26.31
CA TYR A 158 2.28 -8.72 -26.15
C TYR A 158 2.19 -8.00 -27.51
N VAL A 159 1.55 -6.84 -27.51
CA VAL A 159 1.51 -5.93 -28.66
C VAL A 159 2.00 -4.56 -28.22
N LYS A 160 3.12 -4.10 -28.79
CA LYS A 160 3.74 -2.82 -28.49
C LYS A 160 3.17 -1.76 -29.42
N ILE A 161 2.44 -0.80 -28.83
CA ILE A 161 1.84 0.33 -29.56
C ILE A 161 2.91 1.38 -29.74
N ASP A 162 3.28 1.67 -30.99
CA ASP A 162 4.39 2.54 -31.33
C ASP A 162 4.18 3.99 -30.87
N ARG A 163 5.29 4.64 -30.56
CA ARG A 163 5.36 6.05 -30.18
C ARG A 163 4.63 7.00 -31.13
N ALA A 164 4.63 6.75 -32.44
CA ALA A 164 3.96 7.62 -33.43
C ALA A 164 2.45 7.77 -33.14
N LEU A 165 1.82 6.78 -32.52
CA LEU A 165 0.43 6.84 -32.07
C LEU A 165 0.27 7.47 -30.69
N ILE A 166 1.32 7.47 -29.86
CA ILE A 166 1.29 7.93 -28.48
C ILE A 166 1.68 9.39 -28.36
N GLU A 167 2.65 9.85 -29.15
CA GLU A 167 3.16 11.22 -29.11
C GLU A 167 2.04 12.27 -29.23
N GLY A 168 1.81 13.02 -28.14
CA GLY A 168 0.77 14.05 -28.05
C GLY A 168 -0.65 13.54 -28.19
N ILE A 169 -0.94 12.28 -27.91
CA ILE A 169 -2.25 11.62 -28.02
C ILE A 169 -3.36 12.37 -27.25
N HIS A 170 -3.02 13.02 -26.13
CA HIS A 170 -3.94 13.81 -25.31
C HIS A 170 -4.57 14.98 -26.11
N THR A 171 -3.88 15.49 -27.13
CA THR A 171 -4.36 16.58 -27.98
C THR A 171 -5.00 16.11 -29.30
N LYS A 172 -4.96 14.81 -29.60
CA LYS A 172 -5.37 14.22 -30.89
C LYS A 172 -6.59 13.29 -30.75
N PRO A 173 -7.84 13.80 -30.69
CA PRO A 173 -9.02 12.96 -30.42
C PRO A 173 -9.22 11.80 -31.42
N LYS A 174 -8.85 11.98 -32.69
CA LYS A 174 -8.97 10.91 -33.71
C LYS A 174 -7.98 9.78 -33.46
N ILE A 175 -6.75 10.10 -33.07
CA ILE A 175 -5.72 9.11 -32.73
C ILE A 175 -6.12 8.40 -31.43
N ARG A 176 -6.60 9.13 -30.41
CA ARG A 176 -7.11 8.54 -29.17
C ARG A 176 -8.20 7.50 -29.43
N LYS A 177 -9.17 7.81 -30.32
CA LYS A 177 -10.22 6.86 -30.70
C LYS A 177 -9.67 5.64 -31.45
N LEU A 178 -8.66 5.83 -32.29
CA LEU A 178 -7.98 4.72 -32.98
C LEU A 178 -7.27 3.81 -31.97
N VAL A 179 -6.46 4.38 -31.07
CA VAL A 179 -5.71 3.62 -30.06
C VAL A 179 -6.65 2.89 -29.09
N SER A 180 -7.78 3.51 -28.69
CA SER A 180 -8.82 2.82 -27.91
C SER A 180 -9.31 1.55 -28.62
N GLY A 181 -9.64 1.64 -29.90
CA GLY A 181 -10.06 0.46 -30.66
C GLY A 181 -8.96 -0.59 -30.85
N ILE A 182 -7.69 -0.18 -30.92
CA ILE A 182 -6.53 -1.09 -30.95
C ILE A 182 -6.43 -1.85 -29.62
N ILE A 183 -6.48 -1.15 -28.48
CA ILE A 183 -6.39 -1.77 -27.14
C ILE A 183 -7.57 -2.73 -26.93
N GLU A 184 -8.79 -2.33 -27.27
CA GLU A 184 -9.98 -3.21 -27.20
C GLU A 184 -9.79 -4.49 -28.03
N PHE A 185 -9.24 -4.37 -29.24
CA PHE A 185 -8.94 -5.50 -30.11
C PHE A 185 -7.88 -6.43 -29.50
N ILE A 186 -6.80 -5.86 -28.95
CA ILE A 186 -5.72 -6.59 -28.27
C ILE A 186 -6.30 -7.44 -27.13
N HIS A 187 -7.08 -6.81 -26.26
CA HIS A 187 -7.72 -7.49 -25.11
C HIS A 187 -8.75 -8.54 -25.53
N ALA A 188 -9.55 -8.26 -26.57
CA ALA A 188 -10.54 -9.22 -27.08
C ALA A 188 -9.90 -10.53 -27.61
N ASN A 189 -8.60 -10.49 -27.98
CA ASN A 189 -7.84 -11.66 -28.40
C ASN A 189 -6.97 -12.27 -27.30
N GLY A 190 -7.03 -11.74 -26.07
CA GLY A 190 -6.29 -12.24 -24.92
C GLY A 190 -4.80 -11.82 -24.87
N TYR A 191 -4.41 -10.78 -25.64
CA TYR A 191 -3.06 -10.23 -25.64
C TYR A 191 -2.94 -9.07 -24.65
N GLN A 192 -1.72 -8.71 -24.27
CA GLN A 192 -1.44 -7.54 -23.46
C GLN A 192 -0.96 -6.36 -24.32
N ALA A 193 -1.51 -5.18 -24.06
CA ALA A 193 -1.14 -3.94 -24.71
C ALA A 193 0.02 -3.25 -23.96
N LEU A 194 1.11 -2.92 -24.66
CA LEU A 194 2.24 -2.18 -24.14
C LEU A 194 2.36 -0.85 -24.88
N ALA A 195 2.31 0.27 -24.17
CA ALA A 195 2.53 1.61 -24.73
C ALA A 195 4.02 1.93 -24.76
N GLU A 196 4.56 2.22 -25.94
CA GLU A 196 5.96 2.58 -26.13
C GLU A 196 6.19 4.08 -26.28
N GLY A 197 7.33 4.52 -25.76
CA GLY A 197 7.78 5.89 -25.94
C GLY A 197 6.93 6.93 -25.20
N VAL A 198 6.31 6.57 -24.10
CA VAL A 198 5.60 7.52 -23.22
C VAL A 198 6.62 8.47 -22.59
N GLU A 199 6.53 9.77 -22.90
CA GLU A 199 7.51 10.77 -22.48
C GLU A 199 6.94 11.88 -21.58
N THR A 200 5.60 12.07 -21.58
CA THR A 200 4.94 13.10 -20.79
C THR A 200 3.87 12.52 -19.84
N TYR A 201 3.53 13.29 -18.82
CA TYR A 201 2.45 12.93 -17.89
C TYR A 201 1.10 12.78 -18.63
N GLU A 202 0.81 13.67 -19.57
CA GLU A 202 -0.45 13.67 -20.31
C GLU A 202 -0.57 12.46 -21.24
N GLU A 203 0.54 11.98 -21.79
CA GLU A 203 0.59 10.75 -22.57
C GLU A 203 0.35 9.54 -21.64
N LEU A 204 1.06 9.48 -20.49
CA LEU A 204 0.87 8.47 -19.47
C LEU A 204 -0.59 8.38 -19.02
N GLN A 205 -1.16 9.53 -18.62
CA GLN A 205 -2.56 9.63 -18.20
C GLN A 205 -3.51 9.11 -19.28
N THR A 206 -3.31 9.54 -20.53
CA THR A 206 -4.18 9.13 -21.63
C THR A 206 -4.09 7.62 -21.89
N MET A 207 -2.89 7.04 -21.89
CA MET A 207 -2.71 5.61 -22.16
C MET A 207 -3.31 4.73 -21.03
N ILE A 208 -3.13 5.11 -19.77
CA ILE A 208 -3.77 4.43 -18.63
C ILE A 208 -5.31 4.52 -18.74
N GLN A 209 -5.84 5.70 -19.05
CA GLN A 209 -7.28 5.90 -19.25
C GLN A 209 -7.87 5.09 -20.42
N LEU A 210 -7.08 4.79 -21.43
CA LEU A 210 -7.46 3.91 -22.54
C LEU A 210 -7.34 2.42 -22.19
N GLY A 211 -6.78 2.09 -21.03
CA GLY A 211 -6.72 0.72 -20.52
C GLY A 211 -5.49 -0.06 -20.98
N VAL A 212 -4.37 0.58 -21.27
CA VAL A 212 -3.11 -0.13 -21.57
C VAL A 212 -2.65 -0.94 -20.36
N ASP A 213 -2.04 -2.11 -20.57
CA ASP A 213 -1.57 -2.98 -19.49
C ASP A 213 -0.17 -2.61 -19.00
N LEU A 214 0.71 -2.26 -19.95
CA LEU A 214 2.13 -2.02 -19.71
C LEU A 214 2.57 -0.70 -20.33
N ILE A 215 3.58 -0.09 -19.73
CA ILE A 215 4.12 1.21 -20.15
C ILE A 215 5.64 1.14 -20.22
N GLN A 216 6.18 1.70 -21.28
CA GLN A 216 7.59 1.95 -21.49
C GLN A 216 7.81 3.33 -22.09
N GLY A 217 8.81 4.05 -21.62
CA GLY A 217 9.16 5.35 -22.17
C GLY A 217 10.09 6.15 -21.29
N TYR A 218 10.49 7.34 -21.75
CA TYR A 218 11.40 8.19 -20.99
C TYR A 218 10.75 8.79 -19.73
N TYR A 219 9.43 8.80 -19.68
CA TYR A 219 8.71 9.20 -18.48
C TYR A 219 8.96 8.22 -17.32
N THR A 220 8.91 6.92 -17.61
CA THR A 220 9.15 5.89 -16.58
C THR A 220 10.64 5.73 -16.28
N SER A 221 11.47 5.54 -17.31
CA SER A 221 12.92 5.56 -17.22
C SER A 221 13.58 5.52 -18.59
N LYS A 222 14.70 6.20 -18.74
CA LYS A 222 15.59 6.00 -19.90
C LYS A 222 16.33 4.66 -19.79
N PRO A 223 16.74 4.06 -20.92
CA PRO A 223 17.61 2.87 -20.91
C PRO A 223 18.88 3.09 -20.11
N LYS A 224 19.23 2.14 -19.23
CA LYS A 224 20.43 2.20 -18.37
C LYS A 224 21.31 0.95 -18.54
N PRO A 225 22.62 1.04 -18.29
CA PRO A 225 23.52 -0.11 -18.38
C PRO A 225 23.26 -1.17 -17.31
N VAL A 226 22.45 -0.86 -16.29
CA VAL A 226 22.06 -1.76 -15.22
C VAL A 226 20.53 -1.86 -15.11
N MET A 227 20.04 -3.02 -14.73
CA MET A 227 18.62 -3.23 -14.43
C MET A 227 18.27 -2.47 -13.14
N LEU A 228 17.21 -1.67 -13.16
CA LEU A 228 16.70 -0.98 -11.99
C LEU A 228 15.86 -1.94 -11.13
N LEU A 229 15.92 -1.80 -9.81
CA LEU A 229 15.00 -2.50 -8.91
C LEU A 229 13.58 -1.91 -8.98
N GLU A 230 13.51 -0.59 -9.04
CA GLU A 230 12.28 0.21 -9.05
C GLU A 230 12.46 1.45 -9.93
N ILE A 231 11.38 1.98 -10.46
CA ILE A 231 11.36 3.31 -11.11
C ILE A 231 11.24 4.40 -10.02
N SER A 232 11.23 5.67 -10.43
CA SER A 232 11.06 6.79 -9.50
C SER A 232 9.72 6.70 -8.76
N GLU A 233 9.72 6.89 -7.44
CA GLU A 233 8.50 6.95 -6.62
C GLU A 233 7.48 7.97 -7.12
N ASN A 234 7.92 9.10 -7.69
CA ASN A 234 7.02 10.08 -8.27
C ASN A 234 6.21 9.48 -9.43
N VAL A 235 6.88 8.71 -10.29
CA VAL A 235 6.21 8.07 -11.44
C VAL A 235 5.26 6.96 -10.97
N ILE A 236 5.62 6.18 -9.96
CA ILE A 236 4.73 5.19 -9.35
C ILE A 236 3.46 5.86 -8.86
N ARG A 237 3.60 6.97 -8.13
CA ARG A 237 2.46 7.75 -7.64
C ARG A 237 1.60 8.35 -8.75
N ASP A 238 2.22 8.84 -9.81
CA ASP A 238 1.46 9.33 -10.97
C ASP A 238 0.60 8.22 -11.58
N ILE A 239 1.16 7.01 -11.73
CA ILE A 239 0.42 5.84 -12.22
C ILE A 239 -0.73 5.48 -11.29
N GLU A 240 -0.48 5.41 -9.97
CA GLU A 240 -1.50 5.09 -8.97
C GLU A 240 -2.62 6.14 -8.96
N ASN A 241 -2.28 7.42 -8.98
CA ASN A 241 -3.25 8.52 -9.01
C ASN A 241 -4.10 8.47 -10.28
N ILE A 242 -3.50 8.27 -11.45
CA ILE A 242 -4.23 8.15 -12.73
C ILE A 242 -5.20 6.95 -12.69
N ASN A 243 -4.78 5.82 -12.12
CA ASN A 243 -5.65 4.65 -11.98
C ASN A 243 -6.80 4.90 -11.02
N LEU A 244 -6.56 5.60 -9.91
CA LEU A 244 -7.60 6.05 -9.00
C LEU A 244 -8.61 6.96 -9.73
N GLU A 245 -8.14 7.89 -10.55
CA GLU A 245 -8.96 8.75 -11.41
C GLU A 245 -9.76 7.95 -12.45
N SER A 246 -9.11 6.99 -13.12
CA SER A 246 -9.67 6.22 -14.24
C SER A 246 -10.64 5.14 -13.81
N SER A 247 -10.47 4.55 -12.61
CA SER A 247 -11.37 3.51 -12.07
C SER A 247 -12.80 4.01 -11.79
N GLY A 248 -13.11 5.21 -12.28
CA GLY A 248 -14.38 5.91 -12.04
C GLY A 248 -14.50 6.30 -10.56
N SER A 249 -13.38 6.29 -9.80
CA SER A 249 -13.31 6.66 -8.38
C SER A 249 -13.21 8.16 -8.20
N ILE A 250 -12.64 8.88 -9.20
CA ILE A 250 -12.51 10.33 -9.18
C ILE A 250 -12.80 10.83 -10.60
N SER A 251 -14.06 11.06 -10.93
CA SER A 251 -14.42 11.51 -12.28
C SER A 251 -14.10 12.99 -12.52
N ARG A 252 -14.09 13.83 -11.47
CA ARG A 252 -13.71 15.25 -11.52
C ARG A 252 -13.19 15.69 -10.16
N MET A 253 -11.93 16.16 -10.12
CA MET A 253 -11.33 16.75 -8.93
C MET A 253 -11.57 18.25 -8.88
N TYR A 254 -12.00 18.74 -7.72
CA TYR A 254 -12.05 20.17 -7.43
C TYR A 254 -10.75 20.60 -6.75
N HIS A 255 -10.14 21.67 -7.23
CA HIS A 255 -8.90 22.24 -6.70
C HIS A 255 -9.19 23.55 -5.98
N PRO A 256 -9.25 23.56 -4.64
CA PRO A 256 -9.52 24.77 -3.87
C PRO A 256 -8.39 25.79 -3.98
N ALA A 257 -8.75 27.07 -3.99
CA ALA A 257 -7.81 28.15 -3.74
C ALA A 257 -7.42 28.24 -2.25
N ASP A 258 -6.29 28.90 -1.94
CA ASP A 258 -5.86 29.05 -0.54
C ASP A 258 -6.87 29.90 0.26
N GLY A 259 -7.28 29.39 1.42
CA GLY A 259 -8.28 29.99 2.29
C GLY A 259 -9.73 29.87 1.80
N GLU A 260 -9.96 29.13 0.72
CA GLU A 260 -11.32 28.96 0.18
C GLU A 260 -12.23 28.16 1.13
N THR A 261 -13.51 28.57 1.14
CA THR A 261 -14.59 27.76 1.72
C THR A 261 -15.36 27.08 0.59
N VAL A 262 -15.12 25.78 0.43
CA VAL A 262 -15.74 24.94 -0.61
C VAL A 262 -17.08 24.42 -0.12
N ASP A 263 -18.18 24.79 -0.77
CA ASP A 263 -19.49 24.17 -0.53
C ASP A 263 -19.54 22.81 -1.29
N LEU A 264 -19.41 21.73 -0.53
CA LEU A 264 -19.36 20.38 -1.09
C LEU A 264 -20.66 19.97 -1.81
N CYS A 265 -21.81 20.52 -1.40
CA CYS A 265 -23.08 20.25 -2.08
C CYS A 265 -23.13 20.91 -3.46
N MET A 266 -22.54 22.12 -3.58
CA MET A 266 -22.47 22.83 -4.86
C MET A 266 -21.52 22.12 -5.83
N ILE A 267 -20.28 21.83 -5.40
CA ILE A 267 -19.34 21.17 -6.30
C ILE A 267 -19.80 19.75 -6.68
N LYS A 268 -20.51 19.04 -5.79
CA LYS A 268 -21.13 17.75 -6.13
C LYS A 268 -22.23 17.89 -7.18
N ALA A 269 -23.04 18.96 -7.12
CA ALA A 269 -24.03 19.28 -8.15
C ALA A 269 -23.39 19.59 -9.52
N ASP A 270 -22.16 20.12 -9.50
CA ASP A 270 -21.32 20.36 -10.70
C ASP A 270 -20.55 19.11 -11.15
N ASN A 271 -20.90 17.91 -10.63
CA ASN A 271 -20.32 16.62 -10.92
C ASN A 271 -18.84 16.45 -10.52
N TYR A 272 -18.40 17.10 -9.44
CA TYR A 272 -17.13 16.79 -8.79
C TYR A 272 -17.33 15.65 -7.78
N ASP A 273 -16.44 14.67 -7.79
CA ASP A 273 -16.49 13.50 -6.89
C ASP A 273 -15.37 13.52 -5.85
N SER A 274 -14.45 14.47 -5.96
CA SER A 274 -13.33 14.60 -5.05
C SER A 274 -12.82 16.01 -4.94
N VAL A 275 -12.08 16.28 -3.85
CA VAL A 275 -11.36 17.53 -3.64
C VAL A 275 -9.87 17.22 -3.50
N PHE A 276 -9.04 17.81 -4.36
CA PHE A 276 -7.59 17.70 -4.30
C PHE A 276 -7.02 18.95 -3.61
N ILE A 277 -6.51 18.76 -2.40
CA ILE A 277 -6.04 19.83 -1.53
C ILE A 277 -4.55 20.04 -1.75
N GLU A 278 -4.19 21.17 -2.35
CA GLU A 278 -2.83 21.59 -2.64
C GLU A 278 -2.48 22.96 -2.05
N THR A 279 -3.33 23.45 -1.16
CA THR A 279 -3.23 24.77 -0.53
C THR A 279 -3.01 24.67 0.98
N PRO A 280 -2.33 25.65 1.60
CA PRO A 280 -2.08 25.64 3.04
C PRO A 280 -3.33 25.67 3.91
N ASN A 281 -4.45 26.26 3.40
CA ASN A 281 -5.69 26.37 4.17
C ASN A 281 -6.91 26.14 3.28
N VAL A 282 -7.85 25.34 3.76
CA VAL A 282 -9.14 25.12 3.09
C VAL A 282 -10.23 24.82 4.12
N THR A 283 -11.44 25.31 3.87
CA THR A 283 -12.63 24.91 4.61
C THR A 283 -13.53 24.09 3.70
N LEU A 284 -13.79 22.84 4.08
CA LEU A 284 -14.76 21.97 3.41
C LEU A 284 -16.08 22.06 4.17
N LYS A 285 -17.08 22.64 3.53
CA LYS A 285 -18.39 22.85 4.13
C LYS A 285 -19.42 21.91 3.51
N GLY A 286 -20.01 21.10 4.36
CA GLY A 286 -21.09 20.21 4.02
C GLY A 286 -22.40 20.61 4.68
N ARG A 287 -23.31 19.64 4.74
CA ARG A 287 -24.59 19.74 5.47
C ARG A 287 -24.80 18.46 6.27
N SER A 288 -25.11 18.60 7.54
CA SER A 288 -25.26 17.45 8.46
C SER A 288 -26.40 16.48 8.10
N ASP A 289 -27.35 16.92 7.24
CA ASP A 289 -28.47 16.12 6.73
C ASP A 289 -28.19 15.47 5.38
N ILE A 290 -27.07 15.79 4.71
CA ILE A 290 -26.72 15.28 3.37
C ILE A 290 -25.46 14.41 3.45
N LEU A 291 -25.56 13.17 2.96
CA LEU A 291 -24.43 12.27 2.78
C LEU A 291 -23.96 12.34 1.32
N LEU A 292 -22.71 12.72 1.11
CA LEU A 292 -22.11 12.90 -0.21
C LEU A 292 -21.20 11.72 -0.55
N ASP A 293 -21.18 11.25 -1.80
CA ASP A 293 -20.14 10.34 -2.29
C ASP A 293 -18.97 11.18 -2.79
N MET A 294 -18.02 11.47 -1.89
CA MET A 294 -16.84 12.30 -2.15
C MET A 294 -15.62 11.82 -1.38
N LEU A 295 -14.47 12.09 -1.93
CA LEU A 295 -13.15 11.72 -1.41
C LEU A 295 -12.27 12.97 -1.34
N PHE A 296 -11.41 13.04 -0.32
CA PHE A 296 -10.49 14.14 -0.11
C PHE A 296 -9.04 13.65 -0.20
N VAL A 297 -8.24 14.29 -1.05
CA VAL A 297 -6.83 13.94 -1.28
C VAL A 297 -5.96 15.14 -0.97
N VAL A 298 -4.93 14.93 -0.16
CA VAL A 298 -3.94 15.97 0.17
C VAL A 298 -2.67 15.71 -0.63
N LYS A 299 -2.20 16.72 -1.34
CA LYS A 299 -0.97 16.69 -2.16
C LYS A 299 0.26 16.35 -1.32
N ASP A 300 1.19 15.61 -1.91
CA ASP A 300 2.48 15.29 -1.32
C ASP A 300 3.27 16.52 -0.87
N GLY A 301 3.98 16.37 0.26
CA GLY A 301 4.84 17.42 0.81
C GLY A 301 4.10 18.65 1.34
N LEU A 302 2.76 18.61 1.40
CA LEU A 302 1.96 19.75 1.81
C LEU A 302 1.87 19.86 3.33
N LYS A 303 2.02 21.09 3.82
CA LYS A 303 1.59 21.48 5.17
C LYS A 303 0.27 22.23 5.06
N THR A 304 -0.80 21.66 5.60
CA THR A 304 -2.15 22.19 5.40
C THR A 304 -3.01 22.14 6.65
N LYS A 305 -3.92 23.10 6.73
CA LYS A 305 -5.03 23.10 7.69
C LYS A 305 -6.35 22.93 6.95
N ILE A 306 -7.09 21.88 7.29
CA ILE A 306 -8.38 21.55 6.70
C ILE A 306 -9.45 21.70 7.77
N ILE A 307 -10.41 22.59 7.55
CA ILE A 307 -11.58 22.72 8.43
C ILE A 307 -12.71 21.89 7.81
N LEU A 308 -13.24 20.94 8.56
CA LEU A 308 -14.43 20.16 8.21
C LEU A 308 -15.63 20.75 8.95
N ASP A 309 -16.52 21.41 8.22
CA ASP A 309 -17.74 22.04 8.77
C ASP A 309 -18.99 21.28 8.29
N ASN A 310 -19.55 20.44 9.15
CA ASN A 310 -20.71 19.60 8.88
C ASN A 310 -20.54 18.68 7.64
N VAL A 311 -19.35 18.16 7.43
CA VAL A 311 -19.03 17.29 6.30
C VAL A 311 -19.49 15.86 6.58
N ARG A 312 -20.36 15.32 5.72
CA ARG A 312 -20.72 13.90 5.74
C ARG A 312 -20.42 13.29 4.38
N THR A 313 -19.48 12.35 4.36
CA THR A 313 -19.10 11.66 3.14
C THR A 313 -19.09 10.15 3.32
N LYS A 314 -19.47 9.45 2.26
CA LYS A 314 -19.37 8.01 2.15
C LYS A 314 -18.76 7.65 0.81
N THR A 315 -17.62 6.99 0.83
CA THR A 315 -17.02 6.51 -0.41
C THR A 315 -17.62 5.14 -0.78
N SER A 316 -18.20 5.05 -1.98
CA SER A 316 -18.75 3.79 -2.53
C SER A 316 -17.65 2.77 -2.87
N LYS A 317 -16.39 3.20 -2.85
CA LYS A 317 -15.20 2.47 -3.30
C LYS A 317 -14.33 2.01 -2.13
N GLU A 318 -13.39 1.10 -2.37
CA GLU A 318 -12.41 0.64 -1.38
C GLU A 318 -11.31 1.69 -1.10
N ALA A 319 -11.67 2.97 -1.14
CA ALA A 319 -10.77 4.10 -0.93
C ALA A 319 -10.96 4.74 0.46
N PRO A 320 -9.92 5.36 1.05
CA PRO A 320 -10.05 6.20 2.22
C PRO A 320 -10.96 7.40 1.93
N ALA A 321 -11.75 7.83 2.91
CA ALA A 321 -12.55 9.06 2.78
C ALA A 321 -11.66 10.31 2.71
N LEU A 322 -10.50 10.26 3.41
CA LEU A 322 -9.46 11.27 3.33
C LEU A 322 -8.10 10.58 3.23
N MET A 323 -7.30 10.97 2.24
CA MET A 323 -5.98 10.42 1.96
C MET A 323 -4.92 11.51 2.04
N LEU A 324 -3.94 11.35 2.92
CA LEU A 324 -2.75 12.21 2.92
C LEU A 324 -1.74 11.68 1.90
N GLY A 325 -1.12 12.59 1.18
CA GLY A 325 0.09 12.29 0.41
C GLY A 325 1.30 12.02 1.34
N VAL A 326 2.42 11.63 0.76
CA VAL A 326 3.66 11.41 1.53
C VAL A 326 4.31 12.73 1.93
N ASN A 327 5.03 12.72 3.05
CA ASN A 327 5.70 13.90 3.62
C ASN A 327 4.74 15.07 3.93
N CYS A 328 3.47 14.77 4.25
CA CYS A 328 2.46 15.76 4.60
C CYS A 328 2.39 16.04 6.10
N GLU A 329 2.08 17.29 6.44
CA GLU A 329 1.66 17.69 7.79
C GLU A 329 0.24 18.27 7.71
N ALA A 330 -0.78 17.49 8.10
CA ALA A 330 -2.17 17.93 8.03
C ALA A 330 -2.76 18.19 9.42
N GLU A 331 -3.31 19.37 9.64
CA GLU A 331 -4.20 19.64 10.78
C GLU A 331 -5.65 19.64 10.30
N ILE A 332 -6.46 18.75 10.86
CA ILE A 332 -7.89 18.66 10.55
C ILE A 332 -8.69 19.17 11.73
N GLU A 333 -9.39 20.28 11.54
CA GLU A 333 -10.26 20.89 12.54
C GLU A 333 -11.71 20.51 12.29
N ALA A 334 -12.34 19.83 13.26
CA ALA A 334 -13.74 19.46 13.20
C ALA A 334 -14.63 20.57 13.77
N VAL A 335 -15.58 21.06 12.96
CA VAL A 335 -16.61 22.04 13.32
C VAL A 335 -17.97 21.40 13.02
N GLY A 336 -18.91 21.48 13.97
CA GLY A 336 -20.23 20.84 13.82
C GLY A 336 -20.18 19.31 13.82
N LYS A 337 -20.97 18.66 12.96
CA LYS A 337 -21.09 17.20 12.90
C LYS A 337 -20.47 16.65 11.62
N ASN A 338 -19.38 15.92 11.74
CA ASN A 338 -18.68 15.36 10.60
C ASN A 338 -18.72 13.82 10.63
N GLU A 339 -18.84 13.21 9.45
CA GLU A 339 -18.86 11.77 9.27
C GLU A 339 -18.06 11.40 8.03
N LEU A 340 -17.02 10.57 8.20
CA LEU A 340 -16.19 10.02 7.14
C LEU A 340 -16.40 8.50 7.09
N ASP A 341 -17.19 8.02 6.11
CA ASP A 341 -17.50 6.60 5.90
C ASP A 341 -16.76 6.09 4.64
N GLY A 342 -15.92 5.07 4.82
CA GLY A 342 -15.08 4.50 3.77
C GLY A 342 -14.00 3.60 4.36
N LYS A 343 -12.75 3.70 3.86
CA LYS A 343 -11.59 3.04 4.47
C LYS A 343 -10.90 3.94 5.53
N GLY A 344 -11.61 4.97 6.05
CA GLY A 344 -11.10 5.89 7.07
C GLY A 344 -10.21 7.01 6.52
N ILE A 345 -9.22 7.41 7.31
CA ILE A 345 -8.21 8.43 6.98
C ILE A 345 -6.86 7.75 6.82
N TYR A 346 -6.30 7.79 5.61
CA TYR A 346 -4.98 7.23 5.32
C TYR A 346 -3.86 8.19 5.71
N VAL A 347 -2.90 7.70 6.49
CA VAL A 347 -1.74 8.48 6.97
C VAL A 347 -0.47 7.68 6.68
N PRO A 348 0.23 7.94 5.57
CA PRO A 348 1.45 7.23 5.22
C PRO A 348 2.60 7.49 6.20
N GLN A 349 3.57 6.59 6.29
CA GLN A 349 4.66 6.56 7.27
C GLN A 349 5.42 7.90 7.42
N SER A 350 5.67 8.60 6.32
CA SER A 350 6.40 9.87 6.31
C SER A 350 5.56 11.09 6.66
N SER A 351 4.27 10.91 6.93
CA SER A 351 3.32 12.00 7.13
C SER A 351 2.83 12.10 8.58
N SER A 352 2.19 13.20 8.89
CA SER A 352 1.57 13.41 10.20
C SER A 352 0.18 14.02 10.07
N ILE A 353 -0.71 13.55 10.93
CA ILE A 353 -2.05 14.11 11.07
C ILE A 353 -2.30 14.60 12.50
N LYS A 354 -2.97 15.74 12.62
CA LYS A 354 -3.45 16.26 13.90
C LYS A 354 -4.94 16.56 13.78
N LEU A 355 -5.75 15.85 14.57
CA LEU A 355 -7.19 16.11 14.69
C LEU A 355 -7.45 17.10 15.81
N THR A 356 -8.20 18.17 15.51
CA THR A 356 -8.53 19.25 16.44
C THR A 356 -10.00 19.66 16.31
N GLY A 357 -10.42 20.65 17.07
CA GLY A 357 -11.74 21.27 16.98
C GLY A 357 -12.69 20.87 18.11
N SER A 358 -13.83 21.56 18.15
CA SER A 358 -14.88 21.38 19.17
C SER A 358 -16.11 20.62 18.65
N GLY A 359 -16.09 20.23 17.38
CA GLY A 359 -17.18 19.47 16.75
C GLY A 359 -17.14 17.97 17.05
N GLU A 360 -18.12 17.28 16.49
CA GLU A 360 -18.19 15.82 16.47
C GLU A 360 -17.50 15.31 15.21
N MET A 361 -16.64 14.28 15.34
CA MET A 361 -16.03 13.55 14.24
C MET A 361 -16.39 12.08 14.36
N LYS A 362 -17.11 11.55 13.37
CA LYS A 362 -17.40 10.12 13.25
C LYS A 362 -16.64 9.54 12.07
N ILE A 363 -15.88 8.47 12.31
CA ILE A 363 -15.13 7.76 11.26
C ILE A 363 -15.61 6.31 11.23
N ILE A 364 -16.04 5.86 10.06
CA ILE A 364 -16.57 4.51 9.84
C ILE A 364 -15.67 3.81 8.82
N SER A 365 -15.19 2.63 9.18
CA SER A 365 -14.39 1.78 8.29
C SER A 365 -14.89 0.33 8.37
N ASN A 366 -15.44 -0.18 7.26
CA ASN A 366 -16.05 -1.50 7.19
C ASN A 366 -15.44 -2.28 6.00
N LYS A 367 -14.18 -2.68 6.11
CA LYS A 367 -13.41 -3.37 5.05
C LYS A 367 -12.64 -4.56 5.62
N THR A 368 -12.16 -5.44 4.77
CA THR A 368 -11.48 -6.69 5.17
C THR A 368 -10.25 -6.42 6.04
N ASP A 369 -9.32 -5.60 5.55
CA ASP A 369 -8.19 -5.06 6.31
C ASP A 369 -8.47 -3.58 6.57
N CYS A 370 -8.72 -3.20 7.81
CA CYS A 370 -9.41 -1.98 8.13
C CYS A 370 -8.62 -1.14 9.14
N TYR A 371 -8.51 0.14 8.84
CA TYR A 371 -8.11 1.19 9.78
C TYR A 371 -9.14 2.33 9.72
N ALA A 372 -9.29 3.07 10.81
CA ALA A 372 -10.08 4.30 10.77
C ALA A 372 -9.17 5.53 10.64
N ILE A 373 -8.01 5.55 11.33
CA ILE A 373 -6.99 6.59 11.18
C ILE A 373 -5.63 5.90 11.17
N GLY A 374 -4.92 5.94 10.03
CA GLY A 374 -3.58 5.35 9.96
C GLY A 374 -3.28 4.66 8.64
N ALA A 375 -2.82 3.41 8.70
CA ALA A 375 -2.38 2.65 7.55
C ALA A 375 -2.82 1.18 7.62
N ASP A 376 -2.72 0.46 6.50
CA ASP A 376 -3.11 -0.94 6.36
C ASP A 376 -2.32 -1.90 7.27
N SER A 377 -2.83 -3.13 7.39
CA SER A 377 -2.26 -4.20 8.24
C SER A 377 -0.82 -4.61 7.88
N ARG A 378 -0.28 -4.14 6.76
CA ARG A 378 1.09 -4.42 6.28
C ARG A 378 1.99 -3.20 6.28
N GLU A 379 1.44 -2.03 6.61
CA GLU A 379 2.11 -0.74 6.49
C GLU A 379 2.37 -0.12 7.86
N THR A 380 3.40 0.71 7.92
CA THR A 380 3.70 1.57 9.06
C THR A 380 2.89 2.86 8.93
N PRO A 381 2.09 3.25 9.93
CA PRO A 381 1.36 4.52 9.89
C PRO A 381 2.29 5.70 10.10
N GLY A 382 1.87 6.89 9.68
CA GLY A 382 2.50 8.15 10.08
C GLY A 382 2.21 8.52 11.54
N ASN A 383 2.67 9.71 11.96
CA ASN A 383 2.36 10.22 13.30
C ASN A 383 0.90 10.67 13.40
N ILE A 384 0.22 10.24 14.46
CA ILE A 384 -1.20 10.56 14.68
C ILE A 384 -1.33 11.30 16.00
N VAL A 385 -1.91 12.49 15.96
CA VAL A 385 -2.19 13.31 17.14
C VAL A 385 -3.69 13.62 17.21
N VAL A 386 -4.33 13.31 18.32
CA VAL A 386 -5.71 13.68 18.61
C VAL A 386 -5.72 14.71 19.74
N ALA A 387 -6.19 15.92 19.46
CA ALA A 387 -6.24 17.05 20.39
C ALA A 387 -7.59 17.79 20.24
N MET A 388 -8.68 17.04 20.30
CA MET A 388 -10.04 17.56 20.16
C MET A 388 -10.58 18.07 21.50
N VAL A 389 -11.38 19.11 21.45
CA VAL A 389 -12.25 19.52 22.57
C VAL A 389 -13.61 18.83 22.45
N GLY A 390 -14.01 18.50 21.22
CA GLY A 390 -15.23 17.76 20.90
C GLY A 390 -15.08 16.24 21.05
N THR A 391 -15.90 15.51 20.32
CA THR A 391 -15.96 14.04 20.39
C THR A 391 -15.43 13.38 19.13
N LEU A 392 -14.66 12.29 19.31
CA LEU A 392 -14.23 11.40 18.24
C LEU A 392 -14.91 10.02 18.43
N TYR A 393 -15.72 9.63 17.46
CA TYR A 393 -16.34 8.31 17.44
C TYR A 393 -15.79 7.50 16.27
N ILE A 394 -15.31 6.30 16.54
CA ILE A 394 -14.76 5.38 15.53
C ILE A 394 -15.55 4.08 15.54
N GLU A 395 -15.95 3.64 14.37
CA GLU A 395 -16.55 2.34 14.12
C GLU A 395 -15.71 1.62 13.04
N ALA A 396 -15.08 0.50 13.42
CA ALA A 396 -14.18 -0.22 12.53
C ALA A 396 -14.49 -1.73 12.57
N ASN A 397 -14.90 -2.28 11.42
CA ASN A 397 -15.33 -3.67 11.30
C ASN A 397 -14.65 -4.34 10.10
N GLY A 398 -13.97 -5.46 10.32
CA GLY A 398 -13.25 -6.18 9.28
C GLY A 398 -12.63 -7.47 9.78
N ASP A 399 -11.82 -8.14 8.96
CA ASP A 399 -11.11 -9.36 9.39
C ASP A 399 -9.91 -9.01 10.29
N SER A 400 -9.10 -8.05 9.86
CA SER A 400 -7.99 -7.47 10.64
C SER A 400 -8.22 -5.96 10.81
N VAL A 401 -8.36 -5.50 12.04
CA VAL A 401 -8.74 -4.12 12.36
C VAL A 401 -7.70 -3.46 13.24
N VAL A 402 -7.22 -2.29 12.81
CA VAL A 402 -6.48 -1.36 13.67
C VAL A 402 -7.18 0.00 13.60
N ALA A 403 -8.02 0.33 14.58
CA ALA A 403 -8.86 1.51 14.46
C ALA A 403 -8.04 2.81 14.40
N ILE A 404 -7.04 2.98 15.26
CA ILE A 404 -6.08 4.09 15.19
C ILE A 404 -4.67 3.51 15.23
N GLY A 405 -3.92 3.63 14.12
CA GLY A 405 -2.57 3.11 14.00
C GLY A 405 -2.30 2.38 12.70
N GLY A 406 -1.61 1.25 12.75
CA GLY A 406 -1.27 0.48 11.55
C GLY A 406 -0.83 -0.95 11.82
N GLY A 407 -0.50 -1.67 10.76
CA GLY A 407 -0.13 -3.09 10.85
C GLY A 407 1.28 -3.34 11.32
N LYS A 408 2.23 -2.49 10.96
CA LYS A 408 3.65 -2.61 11.33
C LYS A 408 4.18 -1.33 11.94
N ASN A 409 5.20 -1.45 12.75
CA ASN A 409 6.01 -0.31 13.17
C ASN A 409 7.48 -0.73 13.29
N ASP A 410 8.25 -0.37 12.29
CA ASP A 410 9.71 -0.55 12.28
C ASP A 410 10.44 0.68 12.85
N CYS A 411 9.70 1.73 13.22
CA CYS A 411 10.20 3.05 13.56
C CYS A 411 9.51 3.66 14.77
N SER A 412 9.93 4.86 15.14
CA SER A 412 9.48 5.65 16.28
C SER A 412 8.19 6.44 16.08
N ASN A 413 7.27 6.00 15.22
CA ASN A 413 6.01 6.70 15.01
C ASN A 413 5.12 6.61 16.25
N VAL A 414 4.54 7.75 16.62
CA VAL A 414 3.81 7.93 17.88
C VAL A 414 2.34 8.22 17.63
N ILE A 415 1.49 7.52 18.38
CA ILE A 415 0.07 7.83 18.48
C ILE A 415 -0.14 8.61 19.77
N ARG A 416 -0.59 9.85 19.67
CA ARG A 416 -0.72 10.73 20.82
C ARG A 416 -2.14 11.29 20.96
N PHE A 417 -2.72 11.10 22.13
CA PHE A 417 -4.00 11.69 22.51
C PHE A 417 -3.73 12.75 23.58
N ILE A 418 -3.96 14.04 23.24
CA ILE A 418 -3.68 15.17 24.13
C ILE A 418 -4.94 15.62 24.88
N SER A 419 -6.09 15.53 24.22
CA SER A 419 -7.40 15.85 24.81
C SER A 419 -8.51 15.24 23.96
N GLY A 420 -9.65 14.94 24.58
CA GLY A 420 -10.87 14.54 23.87
C GLY A 420 -11.70 13.49 24.61
N ASP A 421 -12.95 13.36 24.13
CA ASP A 421 -13.83 12.24 24.44
C ASP A 421 -13.81 11.28 23.24
N ILE A 422 -13.08 10.16 23.37
CA ILE A 422 -12.82 9.22 22.28
C ILE A 422 -13.60 7.94 22.54
N THR A 423 -14.40 7.55 21.57
CA THR A 423 -15.13 6.26 21.62
C THR A 423 -14.77 5.42 20.40
N ILE A 424 -14.31 4.19 20.64
CA ILE A 424 -13.91 3.24 19.59
C ILE A 424 -14.71 1.95 19.74
N ALA A 425 -15.39 1.55 18.68
CA ALA A 425 -16.07 0.27 18.55
C ALA A 425 -15.45 -0.53 17.40
N CYS A 426 -14.97 -1.73 17.72
CA CYS A 426 -14.33 -2.61 16.73
C CYS A 426 -14.93 -4.01 16.75
N SER A 427 -15.02 -4.63 15.56
CA SER A 427 -15.35 -6.05 15.45
C SER A 427 -14.58 -6.72 14.31
N GLY A 428 -14.22 -7.99 14.51
CA GLY A 428 -13.45 -8.73 13.51
C GLY A 428 -12.85 -10.01 14.04
N ARG A 429 -11.82 -10.53 13.39
CA ARG A 429 -11.06 -11.68 13.88
C ARG A 429 -9.88 -11.25 14.75
N LYS A 430 -9.20 -10.16 14.34
CA LYS A 430 -8.10 -9.53 15.10
C LYS A 430 -8.35 -8.03 15.17
N CYS A 431 -8.40 -7.46 16.37
CA CYS A 431 -8.71 -6.06 16.55
C CYS A 431 -7.75 -5.36 17.53
N VAL A 432 -7.26 -4.18 17.13
CA VAL A 432 -6.55 -3.22 17.97
C VAL A 432 -7.30 -1.89 17.91
N ALA A 433 -7.73 -1.35 19.05
CA ALA A 433 -8.42 -0.05 19.04
C ALA A 433 -7.45 1.12 18.87
N ALA A 434 -6.34 1.15 19.60
CA ALA A 434 -5.29 2.16 19.43
C ALA A 434 -3.91 1.52 19.59
N GLY A 435 -3.09 1.56 18.53
CA GLY A 435 -1.75 0.98 18.54
C GLY A 435 -1.35 0.34 17.21
N ILE A 436 -0.56 -0.73 17.30
CA ILE A 436 0.03 -1.41 16.14
C ILE A 436 -0.31 -2.90 16.18
N SER A 437 -0.59 -3.50 15.04
CA SER A 437 -0.89 -4.94 14.99
C SER A 437 0.37 -5.78 15.21
N ASP A 438 1.48 -5.45 14.54
CA ASP A 438 2.73 -6.19 14.62
C ASP A 438 3.92 -5.24 14.73
N GLY A 439 4.70 -5.34 15.81
CA GLY A 439 5.83 -4.48 16.11
C GLY A 439 5.66 -3.59 17.33
N GLY A 440 6.40 -2.48 17.37
CA GLY A 440 6.42 -1.57 18.53
C GLY A 440 5.26 -0.57 18.54
N SER A 441 4.46 -0.54 19.60
CA SER A 441 3.45 0.49 19.84
C SER A 441 3.96 1.55 20.80
N ILE A 442 3.94 2.82 20.36
CA ILE A 442 4.18 3.98 21.22
C ILE A 442 2.88 4.79 21.27
N VAL A 443 2.24 4.80 22.45
CA VAL A 443 0.97 5.49 22.65
C VAL A 443 1.02 6.37 23.89
N ASP A 444 0.81 7.67 23.68
CA ASP A 444 0.72 8.66 24.76
C ASP A 444 -0.74 9.12 24.91
N ILE A 445 -1.28 9.09 26.14
CA ILE A 445 -2.64 9.59 26.43
C ILE A 445 -2.57 10.60 27.58
N GLU A 446 -3.05 11.80 27.34
CA GLU A 446 -3.11 12.85 28.34
C GLU A 446 -4.46 13.59 28.30
N ASN A 447 -5.06 13.84 29.46
CA ASN A 447 -6.31 14.60 29.63
C ASN A 447 -7.48 14.12 28.75
N CYS A 448 -7.59 12.80 28.54
CA CYS A 448 -8.60 12.18 27.67
C CYS A 448 -9.59 11.32 28.42
N LYS A 449 -10.81 11.26 27.89
CA LYS A 449 -11.77 10.20 28.17
C LYS A 449 -11.78 9.23 27.01
N PHE A 450 -11.58 7.95 27.30
CA PHE A 450 -11.38 6.92 26.31
C PHE A 450 -12.31 5.72 26.57
N SER A 451 -13.22 5.44 25.65
CA SER A 451 -14.14 4.31 25.74
C SER A 451 -13.89 3.35 24.58
N VAL A 452 -13.58 2.11 24.86
CA VAL A 452 -13.27 1.07 23.86
C VAL A 452 -14.20 -0.11 24.04
N THR A 453 -14.78 -0.57 22.93
CA THR A 453 -15.56 -1.82 22.89
C THR A 453 -15.08 -2.66 21.72
N ILE A 454 -14.60 -3.88 21.99
CA ILE A 454 -14.13 -4.81 20.95
C ILE A 454 -14.83 -6.15 21.10
N ASN A 455 -15.30 -6.67 19.98
CA ASN A 455 -15.80 -8.03 19.84
C ASN A 455 -14.98 -8.77 18.78
N ALA A 456 -13.93 -9.47 19.23
CA ALA A 456 -13.00 -10.17 18.33
C ALA A 456 -12.30 -11.32 19.08
N PRO A 457 -12.05 -12.50 18.44
CA PRO A 457 -11.26 -13.57 19.03
C PRO A 457 -9.93 -13.12 19.63
N ASP A 458 -9.19 -12.28 18.91
CA ASP A 458 -7.95 -11.65 19.39
C ASP A 458 -8.16 -10.14 19.47
N SER A 459 -8.09 -9.58 20.68
CA SER A 459 -8.47 -8.18 20.93
C SER A 459 -7.48 -7.45 21.82
N VAL A 460 -7.13 -6.22 21.37
CA VAL A 460 -6.29 -5.28 22.15
C VAL A 460 -6.98 -3.93 22.23
N GLY A 461 -7.18 -3.43 23.43
CA GLY A 461 -7.71 -2.09 23.66
C GLY A 461 -6.68 -1.02 23.26
N ILE A 462 -5.57 -0.93 23.99
CA ILE A 462 -4.49 0.03 23.73
C ILE A 462 -3.17 -0.71 23.76
N GLY A 463 -2.43 -0.75 22.64
CA GLY A 463 -1.15 -1.42 22.54
C GLY A 463 -0.90 -2.22 21.27
N SER A 464 -0.53 -3.52 21.37
CA SER A 464 -0.14 -4.34 20.22
C SER A 464 -0.70 -5.75 20.29
N LEU A 465 -0.96 -6.39 19.14
CA LEU A 465 -1.20 -7.85 19.12
C LEU A 465 0.11 -8.59 19.38
N SER A 466 1.22 -8.14 18.79
CA SER A 466 2.56 -8.68 19.03
C SER A 466 3.62 -7.60 19.02
N GLY A 467 4.66 -7.73 19.84
CA GLY A 467 5.78 -6.80 19.88
C GLY A 467 5.86 -5.93 21.13
N THR A 468 6.74 -4.92 21.07
CA THR A 468 7.03 -4.06 22.21
C THR A 468 5.95 -3.00 22.44
N VAL A 469 5.79 -2.56 23.69
CA VAL A 469 4.87 -1.48 24.05
C VAL A 469 5.57 -0.41 24.89
N ASP A 470 5.40 0.85 24.53
CA ASP A 470 5.75 2.02 25.36
C ASP A 470 4.48 2.88 25.49
N LEU A 471 3.77 2.70 26.58
CA LEU A 471 2.48 3.32 26.82
C LEU A 471 2.59 4.27 28.01
N GLN A 472 2.24 5.53 27.78
CA GLN A 472 2.26 6.56 28.81
C GLN A 472 0.90 7.24 28.91
N MET A 473 0.29 7.20 30.10
CA MET A 473 -1.03 7.76 30.30
C MET A 473 -1.07 8.61 31.57
N LYS A 474 -1.66 9.81 31.44
CA LYS A 474 -1.75 10.76 32.53
C LYS A 474 -3.06 11.54 32.49
N ASN A 475 -3.70 11.75 33.65
CA ASN A 475 -4.97 12.49 33.78
C ASN A 475 -6.05 11.93 32.85
N PHE A 476 -6.39 10.68 32.96
CA PHE A 476 -7.28 9.99 32.03
C PHE A 476 -8.48 9.32 32.72
N LEU A 477 -9.52 9.08 31.92
CA LEU A 477 -10.63 8.20 32.26
C LEU A 477 -10.77 7.15 31.13
N ILE A 478 -10.48 5.89 31.43
CA ILE A 478 -10.49 4.78 30.46
C ILE A 478 -11.52 3.74 30.86
N ASP A 479 -12.41 3.39 29.92
CA ASP A 479 -13.34 2.26 30.02
C ASP A 479 -13.13 1.32 28.81
N ILE A 480 -12.65 0.12 29.04
CA ILE A 480 -12.35 -0.88 28.01
C ILE A 480 -13.22 -2.12 28.24
N ARG A 481 -13.92 -2.54 27.20
CA ARG A 481 -14.77 -3.75 27.19
C ARG A 481 -14.38 -4.64 26.03
N LEU A 482 -13.86 -5.84 26.36
CA LEU A 482 -13.40 -6.82 25.39
C LEU A 482 -14.18 -8.11 25.49
N SER A 483 -14.53 -8.69 24.35
CA SER A 483 -15.15 -10.02 24.28
C SER A 483 -14.48 -10.84 23.18
N GLY A 484 -13.88 -11.99 23.55
CA GLY A 484 -13.14 -12.81 22.58
C GLY A 484 -12.50 -14.05 23.20
N ILE A 485 -11.49 -14.60 22.56
CA ILE A 485 -10.72 -15.75 23.06
C ILE A 485 -9.51 -15.24 23.85
N ASN A 486 -8.73 -14.35 23.25
CA ASN A 486 -7.57 -13.73 23.86
C ASN A 486 -7.77 -12.22 23.90
N ALA A 487 -7.54 -11.60 25.05
CA ALA A 487 -7.79 -10.19 25.25
C ALA A 487 -6.64 -9.50 26.02
N ALA A 488 -6.25 -8.31 25.56
CA ALA A 488 -5.38 -7.41 26.31
C ALA A 488 -6.02 -6.01 26.37
N CYS A 489 -6.36 -5.52 27.56
CA CYS A 489 -6.97 -4.19 27.67
C CYS A 489 -5.94 -3.09 27.40
N ILE A 490 -4.79 -3.11 28.10
CA ILE A 490 -3.68 -2.16 27.94
C ILE A 490 -2.38 -2.94 27.92
N GLY A 491 -1.69 -3.01 26.76
CA GLY A 491 -0.44 -3.75 26.63
C GLY A 491 -0.34 -4.58 25.36
N ALA A 492 0.25 -5.79 25.43
CA ALA A 492 0.35 -6.68 24.28
C ALA A 492 -0.33 -8.03 24.53
N LEU A 493 -0.93 -8.58 23.46
CA LEU A 493 -1.67 -9.84 23.52
C LEU A 493 -0.74 -11.04 23.55
N GLU A 494 0.31 -11.01 22.74
CA GLU A 494 1.32 -12.07 22.62
C GLU A 494 2.65 -11.67 23.27
N ASP A 495 3.75 -12.27 22.82
CA ASP A 495 5.08 -12.01 23.34
C ASP A 495 5.46 -10.54 23.16
N GLY A 496 5.64 -9.81 24.24
CA GLY A 496 5.95 -8.40 24.24
C GLY A 496 6.89 -8.03 25.39
N ALA A 497 7.62 -6.95 25.19
CA ALA A 497 8.42 -6.32 26.24
C ALA A 497 8.16 -4.83 26.21
N GLY A 498 8.40 -4.12 27.31
CA GLY A 498 8.28 -2.67 27.25
C GLY A 498 7.90 -2.02 28.58
N ARG A 499 7.19 -0.91 28.47
CA ARG A 499 6.87 -0.08 29.62
C ARG A 499 5.42 0.41 29.52
N ILE A 500 4.71 0.30 30.63
CA ILE A 500 3.37 0.86 30.81
C ILE A 500 3.40 1.79 32.02
N MET A 501 3.14 3.07 31.82
CA MET A 501 3.15 4.10 32.86
C MET A 501 1.78 4.77 32.95
N LEU A 502 1.06 4.54 34.04
CA LEU A 502 -0.27 5.06 34.29
C LEU A 502 -0.25 5.98 35.52
N ARG A 503 -0.68 7.23 35.36
CA ARG A 503 -0.67 8.21 36.44
C ARG A 503 -1.92 9.07 36.47
N ASN A 504 -2.45 9.29 37.66
CA ASN A 504 -3.56 10.21 37.93
C ASN A 504 -4.79 9.90 37.07
N GLY A 505 -5.31 8.68 37.10
CA GLY A 505 -6.40 8.31 36.22
C GLY A 505 -7.32 7.21 36.78
N ASN A 506 -8.43 7.05 36.07
CA ASN A 506 -9.39 5.98 36.38
C ASN A 506 -9.43 4.99 35.21
N ILE A 507 -9.33 3.71 35.53
CA ILE A 507 -9.38 2.60 34.60
C ILE A 507 -10.51 1.67 34.96
N SER A 508 -11.34 1.35 33.99
CA SER A 508 -12.32 0.27 34.07
C SER A 508 -12.03 -0.72 32.92
N CYS A 509 -11.67 -1.94 33.26
CA CYS A 509 -11.50 -3.03 32.32
C CYS A 509 -12.56 -4.10 32.59
N THR A 510 -13.33 -4.42 31.56
CA THR A 510 -14.26 -5.56 31.55
C THR A 510 -13.88 -6.47 30.41
N ALA A 511 -13.50 -7.71 30.70
CA ALA A 511 -13.10 -8.64 29.67
C ALA A 511 -13.66 -10.04 29.86
N ASN A 512 -14.06 -10.67 28.78
CA ASN A 512 -14.54 -12.05 28.74
C ASN A 512 -13.75 -12.83 27.70
N GLY A 513 -13.10 -13.92 28.10
CA GLY A 513 -12.27 -14.71 27.20
C GLY A 513 -11.54 -15.86 27.87
N ARG A 514 -10.78 -16.63 27.05
CA ARG A 514 -9.99 -17.76 27.53
C ARG A 514 -8.70 -17.30 28.22
N THR A 515 -8.04 -16.28 27.67
CA THR A 515 -6.81 -15.71 28.22
C THR A 515 -6.93 -14.19 28.21
N ILE A 516 -6.77 -13.56 29.37
CA ILE A 516 -7.01 -12.12 29.52
C ILE A 516 -5.83 -11.49 30.26
N ASN A 517 -5.26 -10.43 29.68
CA ASN A 517 -4.33 -9.51 30.33
C ASN A 517 -4.99 -8.13 30.43
N CYS A 518 -5.21 -7.63 31.61
CA CYS A 518 -5.85 -6.32 31.73
C CYS A 518 -4.84 -5.18 31.53
N ILE A 519 -3.70 -5.21 32.22
CA ILE A 519 -2.64 -4.20 32.10
C ILE A 519 -1.31 -4.95 32.12
N GLY A 520 -0.64 -5.07 30.95
CA GLY A 520 0.60 -5.83 30.81
C GLY A 520 0.65 -6.65 29.54
N THR A 521 1.43 -7.72 29.54
CA THR A 521 1.56 -8.61 28.38
C THR A 521 1.32 -10.08 28.78
N ARG A 522 1.05 -10.93 27.80
CA ARG A 522 0.85 -12.36 28.05
C ARG A 522 2.16 -13.06 28.42
N LYS A 523 3.20 -12.79 27.64
CA LYS A 523 4.57 -13.26 27.83
C LYS A 523 5.51 -12.13 27.50
N GLY A 524 6.53 -11.92 28.30
CA GLY A 524 7.51 -10.89 28.05
C GLY A 524 8.05 -10.28 29.33
N ASN A 525 8.68 -9.12 29.19
CA ASN A 525 9.25 -8.36 30.29
C ASN A 525 8.69 -6.95 30.25
N THR A 526 7.43 -6.79 30.65
CA THR A 526 6.77 -5.48 30.66
C THR A 526 6.81 -4.88 32.06
N ASN A 527 7.45 -3.72 32.17
CA ASN A 527 7.50 -2.97 33.40
C ASN A 527 6.24 -2.10 33.53
N CYS A 528 5.40 -2.40 34.52
CA CYS A 528 4.16 -1.68 34.81
C CYS A 528 4.35 -0.76 36.02
N TYR A 529 4.14 0.54 35.81
CA TYR A 529 4.11 1.54 36.86
C TYR A 529 2.72 2.18 36.93
N VAL A 530 2.02 2.03 38.05
CA VAL A 530 0.68 2.57 38.27
C VAL A 530 0.67 3.43 39.52
N ALA A 531 0.35 4.72 39.39
CA ALA A 531 0.41 5.63 40.52
C ALA A 531 -0.78 6.59 40.56
N ASN A 532 -1.33 6.78 41.74
CA ASN A 532 -2.46 7.68 42.01
C ASN A 532 -3.63 7.41 41.04
N CYS A 533 -4.03 6.13 40.94
CA CYS A 533 -5.08 5.67 40.04
C CYS A 533 -6.22 4.99 40.79
N ALA A 534 -7.39 4.92 40.17
CA ALA A 534 -8.43 3.98 40.54
C ALA A 534 -8.59 2.93 39.44
N VAL A 535 -8.28 1.68 39.76
CA VAL A 535 -8.28 0.56 38.80
C VAL A 535 -9.38 -0.42 39.15
N LYS A 536 -10.38 -0.52 38.26
CA LYS A 536 -11.47 -1.49 38.38
C LYS A 536 -11.36 -2.53 37.28
N ILE A 537 -11.27 -3.79 37.67
CA ILE A 537 -11.17 -4.91 36.71
C ILE A 537 -12.26 -5.93 37.01
N TYR A 538 -13.02 -6.29 35.98
CA TYR A 538 -13.96 -7.40 36.00
C TYR A 538 -13.64 -8.35 34.85
N CYS A 539 -13.28 -9.58 35.14
CA CYS A 539 -12.93 -10.57 34.13
C CYS A 539 -13.66 -11.90 34.38
N GLU A 540 -14.09 -12.50 33.27
CA GLU A 540 -14.71 -13.82 33.24
C GLU A 540 -14.00 -14.69 32.19
N GLY A 541 -13.42 -15.85 32.62
CA GLY A 541 -12.71 -16.69 31.67
C GLY A 541 -11.80 -17.76 32.24
N GLY A 542 -10.79 -18.17 31.48
CA GLY A 542 -9.85 -19.24 31.85
C GLY A 542 -8.70 -18.74 32.71
N SER A 543 -7.76 -17.99 32.14
CA SER A 543 -6.56 -17.45 32.78
C SER A 543 -6.52 -15.94 32.68
N VAL A 544 -6.34 -15.24 33.81
CA VAL A 544 -6.39 -13.78 33.88
C VAL A 544 -5.19 -13.21 34.63
N SER A 545 -4.59 -12.13 34.06
CA SER A 545 -3.71 -11.21 34.80
C SER A 545 -4.35 -9.83 34.91
N GLY A 546 -4.40 -9.27 36.10
CA GLY A 546 -4.88 -7.91 36.34
C GLY A 546 -3.86 -6.86 35.96
N ILE A 547 -2.71 -6.78 36.64
CA ILE A 547 -1.60 -5.87 36.38
C ILE A 547 -0.30 -6.66 36.35
N GLY A 548 0.42 -6.64 35.23
CA GLY A 548 1.68 -7.35 35.01
C GLY A 548 1.57 -8.44 33.94
N ASP A 549 2.60 -9.26 33.83
CA ASP A 549 2.69 -10.29 32.80
C ASP A 549 2.17 -11.65 33.28
N LEU A 550 1.27 -12.27 32.51
CA LEU A 550 0.67 -13.56 32.93
C LEU A 550 1.71 -14.69 33.01
N TYR A 551 2.68 -14.71 32.08
CA TYR A 551 3.76 -15.72 32.01
C TYR A 551 5.16 -15.09 31.80
N GLY A 552 5.33 -13.80 32.14
CA GLY A 552 6.58 -13.06 31.96
C GLY A 552 7.31 -12.77 33.26
N ASP A 553 8.36 -11.95 33.16
CA ASP A 553 9.27 -11.58 34.26
C ASP A 553 9.33 -10.04 34.48
N GLY A 554 8.35 -9.30 33.98
CA GLY A 554 8.27 -7.84 34.14
C GLY A 554 8.10 -7.38 35.57
N GLU A 555 8.53 -6.17 35.89
CA GLU A 555 8.40 -5.55 37.21
C GLU A 555 7.06 -4.80 37.32
N VAL A 556 6.41 -4.91 38.47
CA VAL A 556 5.15 -4.21 38.79
C VAL A 556 5.35 -3.31 39.99
N CYS A 557 5.16 -2.01 39.83
CA CYS A 557 5.21 -1.02 40.88
C CYS A 557 3.86 -0.28 40.95
N ILE A 558 3.19 -0.34 42.07
CA ILE A 558 1.86 0.27 42.29
C ILE A 558 1.93 1.18 43.50
N GLU A 559 1.63 2.46 43.34
CA GLU A 559 1.66 3.45 44.39
C GLU A 559 0.34 4.23 44.48
N GLU A 560 -0.12 4.51 45.70
CA GLU A 560 -1.28 5.37 45.98
C GLU A 560 -2.51 5.04 45.11
N THR A 561 -2.76 3.74 44.89
CA THR A 561 -3.74 3.27 43.91
C THR A 561 -4.83 2.46 44.60
N GLU A 562 -6.09 2.73 44.21
CA GLU A 562 -7.25 1.91 44.63
C GLU A 562 -7.47 0.82 43.56
N MET A 563 -7.45 -0.44 44.00
CA MET A 563 -7.65 -1.62 43.15
C MET A 563 -8.90 -2.37 43.55
N ASN A 564 -9.83 -2.53 42.61
CA ASN A 564 -11.05 -3.31 42.81
C ASN A 564 -11.15 -4.36 41.68
N PHE A 565 -10.74 -5.59 41.99
CA PHE A 565 -10.65 -6.67 41.00
C PHE A 565 -11.66 -7.78 41.35
N THR A 566 -12.39 -8.22 40.33
CA THR A 566 -13.29 -9.37 40.42
C THR A 566 -12.99 -10.31 39.26
N PHE A 567 -12.49 -11.50 39.55
CA PHE A 567 -12.17 -12.54 38.60
C PHE A 567 -13.05 -13.76 38.81
N LEU A 568 -13.84 -14.10 37.80
CA LEU A 568 -14.62 -15.34 37.73
C LEU A 568 -13.87 -16.29 36.77
N VAL A 569 -12.80 -16.94 37.28
CA VAL A 569 -11.78 -17.58 36.43
C VAL A 569 -11.24 -18.85 37.05
N GLY A 570 -10.72 -19.76 36.21
CA GLY A 570 -10.04 -20.97 36.69
C GLY A 570 -8.64 -20.69 37.25
N GLU A 571 -7.94 -19.67 36.72
CA GLU A 571 -6.62 -19.25 37.20
C GLU A 571 -6.51 -17.73 37.12
N GLY A 572 -6.17 -17.04 38.18
CA GLY A 572 -6.11 -15.58 38.24
C GLY A 572 -4.90 -15.06 39.02
N LEU A 573 -4.19 -14.06 38.42
CA LEU A 573 -3.14 -13.29 39.06
C LEU A 573 -3.61 -11.84 39.16
N ALA A 574 -3.81 -11.34 40.41
CA ALA A 574 -4.31 -9.98 40.57
C ALA A 574 -3.31 -8.94 40.09
N TYR A 575 -2.06 -9.04 40.51
CA TYR A 575 -0.95 -8.22 40.03
C TYR A 575 0.39 -8.91 40.23
N GLY A 576 1.39 -8.55 39.43
CA GLY A 576 2.72 -9.13 39.43
C GLY A 576 3.04 -9.89 38.15
N SER A 577 4.20 -10.51 38.15
CA SER A 577 4.69 -11.39 37.08
C SER A 577 5.22 -12.67 37.73
N ARG A 578 5.31 -13.77 36.97
CA ARG A 578 5.63 -15.09 37.53
C ARG A 578 6.96 -15.12 38.30
N ASN A 579 7.97 -14.37 37.81
CA ASN A 579 9.30 -14.26 38.45
C ASN A 579 9.74 -12.80 38.66
N GLY A 580 8.90 -11.81 38.32
CA GLY A 580 9.20 -10.39 38.43
C GLY A 580 9.06 -9.84 39.83
N LEU A 581 9.67 -8.67 40.05
CA LEU A 581 9.54 -7.94 41.29
C LEU A 581 8.19 -7.22 41.40
N VAL A 582 7.55 -7.30 42.55
CA VAL A 582 6.31 -6.57 42.84
C VAL A 582 6.55 -5.63 44.01
N GLN A 583 6.21 -4.36 43.83
CA GLN A 583 6.26 -3.34 44.86
C GLN A 583 4.92 -2.64 44.97
N THR A 584 4.30 -2.64 46.11
CA THR A 584 3.07 -1.89 46.38
C THR A 584 3.30 -0.91 47.55
N LYS A 585 2.76 0.31 47.41
CA LYS A 585 2.90 1.34 48.44
C LYS A 585 1.61 2.16 48.55
N GLN A 586 1.06 2.22 49.75
CA GLN A 586 -0.17 2.98 50.06
C GLN A 586 -1.36 2.64 49.17
N CYS A 587 -1.57 1.35 48.88
CA CYS A 587 -2.66 0.88 48.05
C CYS A 587 -3.86 0.43 48.84
N ILE A 588 -5.07 0.59 48.27
CA ILE A 588 -6.32 0.04 48.79
C ILE A 588 -6.74 -1.11 47.87
N GLU A 589 -6.91 -2.29 48.41
CA GLU A 589 -7.14 -3.50 47.64
C GLU A 589 -8.46 -4.18 47.99
N GLN A 590 -9.30 -4.43 47.00
CA GLN A 590 -10.47 -5.29 47.07
C GLN A 590 -10.39 -6.32 45.96
N ILE A 591 -9.90 -7.50 46.26
CA ILE A 591 -9.62 -8.53 45.27
C ILE A 591 -10.46 -9.75 45.54
N ASN A 592 -11.34 -10.11 44.62
CA ASN A 592 -12.20 -11.30 44.67
C ASN A 592 -11.83 -12.22 43.49
N ILE A 593 -11.29 -13.38 43.79
CA ILE A 593 -10.99 -14.43 42.79
C ILE A 593 -11.87 -15.63 43.13
N ASN A 594 -12.88 -15.85 42.31
CA ASN A 594 -13.81 -16.99 42.46
C ASN A 594 -13.60 -17.92 41.24
N GLY A 595 -13.08 -19.11 41.49
CA GLY A 595 -12.91 -20.19 40.52
C GLY A 595 -13.86 -21.35 40.79
#